data_0a6b82d891bc01221d73cf23bb2c6775
#
_entry.id   0a6b82d891bc01221d73cf23bb2c6775
#
_cell.length_a   1.000
_cell.length_b   1.000
_cell.length_c   1.000
_cell.angle_alpha   90.00
_cell.angle_beta   90.00
_cell.angle_gamma   90.00
#
_symmetry.space_group_name_H-M   'P 1'
#
loop_
_entity.id
_entity.type
_entity.pdbx_description
1 polymer ?
#
loop_
_entity_poly.entity_id
_entity_poly.type
_entity_poly.pdbx_seq_one_letter_code
_entity_poly.pdbx_strand_id
1 'polypeptide(L)'
;MSIINSQPLIGASGQGGAYNLTKSLRFRSSASAYLNRTPTTPTNNLKWTWSGWVKRGSVSAAGGLFDAYLDGVNFSTIYFQADGTIQFYNILGGADSGFLTTPVYRDPSAWYHIVFVYDSANATASDRGIIYINGVRQTVTNPYGK
;
A
#
# COMPACT_ATOMS: atom_id res chain seq x y z
N MET A 1 26.25 39.06 10.06
CA MET A 1 25.10 38.34 10.62
C MET A 1 24.53 37.46 9.51
N SER A 2 24.87 36.19 9.50
CA SER A 2 24.51 35.24 8.40
C SER A 2 23.23 34.54 8.80
N ILE A 3 22.17 34.75 8.04
CA ILE A 3 20.91 34.01 8.21
C ILE A 3 21.04 32.73 7.45
N ILE A 4 21.27 31.62 8.14
CA ILE A 4 21.18 30.29 7.57
C ILE A 4 19.71 29.98 7.39
N ASN A 5 19.23 30.10 6.16
CA ASN A 5 17.91 29.65 5.79
C ASN A 5 17.94 28.10 5.69
N SER A 6 17.69 27.43 6.80
CA SER A 6 17.55 25.98 6.82
C SER A 6 16.19 25.59 6.24
N GLN A 7 16.12 25.56 4.93
CA GLN A 7 15.01 24.82 4.31
C GLN A 7 15.26 23.33 4.55
N PRO A 8 14.30 22.58 5.12
CA PRO A 8 14.40 21.15 5.17
C PRO A 8 14.48 20.64 3.72
N LEU A 9 15.58 20.02 3.36
CA LEU A 9 15.72 19.27 2.14
C LEU A 9 14.72 18.09 2.20
N ILE A 10 13.49 18.35 1.79
CA ILE A 10 12.57 17.30 1.38
C ILE A 10 13.21 16.74 0.12
N GLY A 11 13.73 15.51 0.20
CA GLY A 11 14.41 14.87 -0.90
C GLY A 11 13.59 15.00 -2.17
N ALA A 12 14.07 15.83 -3.07
CA ALA A 12 13.57 15.91 -4.43
C ALA A 12 13.98 14.62 -5.13
N SER A 13 13.16 13.57 -5.01
CA SER A 13 13.17 12.50 -5.99
C SER A 13 12.73 13.15 -7.29
N GLY A 14 13.67 13.24 -8.26
CA GLY A 14 13.54 14.00 -9.48
C GLY A 14 12.34 13.60 -10.35
N GLN A 15 11.19 14.16 -10.04
CA GLN A 15 10.09 14.28 -10.96
C GLN A 15 9.78 15.76 -11.12
N GLY A 16 10.13 16.29 -12.28
CA GLY A 16 9.81 17.63 -12.70
C GLY A 16 8.31 17.82 -12.88
N GLY A 17 7.66 18.19 -11.79
CA GLY A 17 6.27 18.56 -11.70
C GLY A 17 5.95 18.77 -10.24
N ALA A 18 5.89 20.01 -9.79
CA ALA A 18 5.74 20.36 -8.39
C ALA A 18 4.34 20.00 -7.87
N TYR A 19 4.08 18.71 -7.63
CA TYR A 19 2.96 18.31 -6.80
C TYR A 19 3.39 18.38 -5.33
N ASN A 20 2.95 19.43 -4.65
CA ASN A 20 3.27 19.63 -3.23
C ASN A 20 2.14 19.09 -2.36
N LEU A 21 2.41 18.01 -1.63
CA LEU A 21 1.50 17.50 -0.62
C LEU A 21 1.55 18.37 0.62
N THR A 22 0.57 19.26 0.77
CA THR A 22 0.49 20.23 1.88
C THR A 22 -0.24 19.70 3.10
N LYS A 23 -0.88 18.52 3.00
CA LYS A 23 -1.71 17.94 4.06
C LYS A 23 -1.46 16.47 4.21
N SER A 24 -1.50 15.98 5.44
CA SER A 24 -1.46 14.55 5.79
C SER A 24 -2.50 14.23 6.84
N LEU A 25 -2.93 12.96 6.86
CA LEU A 25 -3.80 12.42 7.90
C LEU A 25 -3.00 11.50 8.80
N ARG A 26 -3.24 11.62 10.10
CA ARG A 26 -2.69 10.69 11.09
C ARG A 26 -3.81 9.79 11.61
N PHE A 27 -3.65 8.49 11.39
CA PHE A 27 -4.54 7.48 11.94
C PHE A 27 -4.02 7.02 13.30
N ARG A 28 -4.84 7.19 14.34
CA ARG A 28 -4.51 6.76 15.70
C ARG A 28 -5.15 5.40 15.96
N SER A 29 -4.33 4.38 16.29
CA SER A 29 -4.82 3.05 16.60
C SER A 29 -5.73 3.04 17.83
N SER A 30 -5.43 3.85 18.86
CA SER A 30 -6.28 3.98 20.06
C SER A 30 -7.67 4.55 19.80
N ALA A 31 -7.87 5.22 18.66
CA ALA A 31 -9.16 5.75 18.23
C ALA A 31 -9.80 4.91 17.12
N SER A 32 -9.20 3.78 16.73
CA SER A 32 -9.61 2.95 15.58
C SER A 32 -9.88 3.79 14.34
N ALA A 33 -9.02 4.80 14.10
CA ALA A 33 -9.25 5.79 13.05
C ALA A 33 -9.07 5.18 11.66
N TYR A 34 -10.05 5.39 10.79
CA TYR A 34 -10.04 4.93 9.40
C TYR A 34 -10.78 5.90 8.49
N LEU A 35 -10.57 5.78 7.18
CA LEU A 35 -11.40 6.41 6.16
C LEU A 35 -12.33 5.37 5.56
N ASN A 36 -13.58 5.74 5.37
CA ASN A 36 -14.59 4.90 4.76
C ASN A 36 -15.14 5.55 3.49
N ARG A 37 -15.43 4.74 2.49
CA ARG A 37 -16.11 5.14 1.26
C ARG A 37 -17.03 4.02 0.80
N THR A 38 -18.27 4.37 0.46
CA THR A 38 -19.16 3.47 -0.28
C THR A 38 -18.84 3.62 -1.78
N PRO A 39 -18.27 2.61 -2.44
CA PRO A 39 -17.97 2.69 -3.86
C PRO A 39 -19.26 2.67 -4.67
N THR A 40 -19.25 3.33 -5.83
CA THR A 40 -20.25 3.12 -6.89
C THR A 40 -19.97 1.80 -7.59
N THR A 41 -20.91 1.32 -8.41
CA THR A 41 -20.70 0.12 -9.24
C THR A 41 -19.41 0.25 -10.04
N PRO A 42 -18.45 -0.69 -9.89
CA PRO A 42 -17.18 -0.62 -10.60
C PRO A 42 -17.40 -0.87 -12.11
N THR A 43 -16.65 -0.17 -12.94
CA THR A 43 -16.63 -0.41 -14.40
C THR A 43 -15.94 -1.73 -14.74
N ASN A 44 -15.01 -2.16 -13.91
CA ASN A 44 -14.33 -3.44 -14.01
C ASN A 44 -13.87 -3.89 -12.60
N ASN A 45 -14.38 -5.03 -12.15
CA ASN A 45 -14.02 -5.61 -10.86
C ASN A 45 -12.80 -6.56 -10.92
N LEU A 46 -12.29 -6.86 -12.12
CA LEU A 46 -11.12 -7.71 -12.33
C LEU A 46 -9.81 -6.90 -12.34
N LYS A 47 -9.92 -5.57 -12.48
CA LYS A 47 -8.77 -4.67 -12.60
C LYS A 47 -8.98 -3.44 -11.75
N TRP A 48 -8.02 -3.14 -10.89
CA TRP A 48 -8.04 -1.93 -10.08
C TRP A 48 -6.64 -1.55 -9.61
N THR A 49 -6.51 -0.32 -9.18
CA THR A 49 -5.26 0.21 -8.64
C THR A 49 -5.54 0.95 -7.35
N TRP A 50 -4.70 0.71 -6.36
CA TRP A 50 -4.61 1.51 -5.14
C TRP A 50 -3.28 2.25 -5.12
N SER A 51 -3.28 3.50 -4.66
CA SER A 51 -2.07 4.31 -4.55
C SER A 51 -2.15 5.24 -3.35
N GLY A 52 -1.04 5.37 -2.62
CA GLY A 52 -0.97 6.27 -1.49
C GLY A 52 0.46 6.52 -1.00
N TRP A 53 0.64 7.68 -0.35
CA TRP A 53 1.83 7.98 0.43
C TRP A 53 1.58 7.58 1.87
N VAL A 54 2.45 6.76 2.43
CA VAL A 54 2.29 6.19 3.75
C VAL A 54 3.58 6.35 4.55
N LYS A 55 3.42 6.74 5.81
CA LYS A 55 4.48 6.71 6.81
C LYS A 55 4.03 5.85 7.98
N ARG A 56 4.85 4.86 8.35
CA ARG A 56 4.50 3.96 9.46
C ARG A 56 4.72 4.65 10.80
N GLY A 57 3.73 4.59 11.69
CA GLY A 57 3.87 5.06 13.08
C GLY A 57 4.43 3.99 14.01
N SER A 58 4.28 2.71 13.65
CA SER A 58 4.83 1.56 14.36
C SER A 58 5.35 0.55 13.35
N VAL A 59 6.49 -0.06 13.65
CA VAL A 59 7.13 -1.08 12.79
C VAL A 59 7.07 -2.49 13.37
N SER A 60 6.52 -2.63 14.57
CA SER A 60 6.40 -3.91 15.28
C SER A 60 4.98 -4.50 15.23
N ALA A 61 4.04 -3.81 14.60
CA ALA A 61 2.66 -4.25 14.47
C ALA A 61 2.20 -4.22 13.02
N ALA A 62 1.26 -5.09 12.67
CA ALA A 62 0.57 -5.02 11.39
C ALA A 62 -0.23 -3.72 11.27
N GLY A 63 -0.34 -3.20 10.05
CA GLY A 63 -1.06 -1.95 9.80
C GLY A 63 -1.79 -1.99 8.45
N GLY A 64 -3.11 -1.87 8.48
CA GLY A 64 -3.97 -1.86 7.28
C GLY A 64 -3.75 -0.60 6.46
N LEU A 65 -3.74 -0.76 5.14
CA LEU A 65 -3.69 0.32 4.16
C LEU A 65 -5.00 0.44 3.40
N PHE A 66 -5.57 -0.68 3.05
CA PHE A 66 -6.82 -0.78 2.29
C PHE A 66 -7.53 -2.09 2.65
N ASP A 67 -8.84 -2.00 2.84
CA ASP A 67 -9.72 -3.14 3.06
C ASP A 67 -10.99 -3.00 2.21
N ALA A 68 -11.35 -4.07 1.51
CA ALA A 68 -12.65 -4.28 0.90
C ALA A 68 -13.23 -5.54 1.52
N TYR A 69 -14.19 -5.39 2.40
CA TYR A 69 -14.73 -6.48 3.23
C TYR A 69 -16.23 -6.66 2.97
N LEU A 70 -16.63 -7.87 2.65
CA LEU A 70 -18.03 -8.29 2.59
C LEU A 70 -18.36 -9.19 3.79
N ASP A 71 -17.61 -10.27 3.96
CA ASP A 71 -17.74 -11.22 5.05
C ASP A 71 -16.42 -11.98 5.29
N GLY A 72 -16.40 -12.93 6.23
CA GLY A 72 -15.18 -13.67 6.61
C GLY A 72 -14.59 -14.58 5.54
N VAL A 73 -15.27 -14.79 4.41
CA VAL A 73 -14.83 -15.63 3.29
C VAL A 73 -14.78 -14.88 1.95
N ASN A 74 -15.05 -13.56 1.99
CA ASN A 74 -15.00 -12.67 0.84
C ASN A 74 -14.46 -11.31 1.26
N PHE A 75 -13.15 -11.10 1.13
CA PHE A 75 -12.51 -9.82 1.39
C PHE A 75 -11.16 -9.69 0.69
N SER A 76 -10.70 -8.46 0.53
CA SER A 76 -9.37 -8.12 0.03
C SER A 76 -8.75 -7.08 0.93
N THR A 77 -7.48 -7.25 1.28
CA THR A 77 -6.74 -6.30 2.12
C THR A 77 -5.34 -6.07 1.60
N ILE A 78 -4.84 -4.84 1.78
CA ILE A 78 -3.43 -4.48 1.61
C ILE A 78 -2.95 -3.97 2.97
N TYR A 79 -1.88 -4.54 3.49
CA TYR A 79 -1.38 -4.17 4.80
C TYR A 79 0.12 -4.41 4.96
N PHE A 80 0.72 -3.70 5.93
CA PHE A 80 2.04 -4.05 6.42
C PHE A 80 1.92 -5.21 7.41
N GLN A 81 2.73 -6.22 7.23
CA GLN A 81 2.92 -7.24 8.24
C GLN A 81 3.79 -6.74 9.40
N ALA A 82 3.75 -7.44 10.54
CA ALA A 82 4.59 -7.14 11.70
C ALA A 82 6.10 -7.28 11.40
N ASP A 83 6.46 -8.14 10.45
CA ASP A 83 7.84 -8.30 9.99
C ASP A 83 8.31 -7.20 9.03
N GLY A 84 7.42 -6.27 8.66
CA GLY A 84 7.71 -5.13 7.80
C GLY A 84 7.54 -5.37 6.31
N THR A 85 7.12 -6.55 5.90
CA THR A 85 6.72 -6.81 4.51
C THR A 85 5.37 -6.19 4.19
N ILE A 86 5.03 -6.00 2.91
CA ILE A 86 3.70 -5.57 2.46
C ILE A 86 3.01 -6.77 1.85
N GLN A 87 1.81 -7.05 2.31
CA GLN A 87 0.97 -8.13 1.81
C GLN A 87 -0.29 -7.59 1.13
N PHE A 88 -0.61 -8.15 -0.01
CA PHE A 88 -1.97 -8.24 -0.52
C PHE A 88 -2.51 -9.61 -0.17
N TYR A 89 -3.66 -9.64 0.47
CA TYR A 89 -4.35 -10.88 0.84
C TYR A 89 -5.80 -10.78 0.38
N ASN A 90 -6.25 -11.82 -0.28
CA ASN A 90 -7.60 -11.89 -0.82
C ASN A 90 -8.20 -13.26 -0.54
N ILE A 91 -9.42 -13.28 -0.03
CA ILE A 91 -10.25 -14.46 0.07
C ILE A 91 -11.49 -14.27 -0.80
N LEU A 92 -11.77 -15.26 -1.62
CA LEU A 92 -12.97 -15.29 -2.46
C LEU A 92 -13.63 -16.65 -2.35
N GLY A 93 -14.82 -16.71 -1.75
CA GLY A 93 -15.53 -17.96 -1.51
C GLY A 93 -14.74 -18.93 -0.62
N GLY A 94 -13.93 -18.44 0.31
CA GLY A 94 -13.05 -19.22 1.16
C GLY A 94 -11.75 -19.69 0.50
N ALA A 95 -11.48 -19.29 -0.74
CA ALA A 95 -10.22 -19.59 -1.42
C ALA A 95 -9.21 -18.45 -1.23
N ASP A 96 -8.06 -18.78 -0.63
CA ASP A 96 -6.98 -17.84 -0.36
C ASP A 96 -6.17 -17.53 -1.62
N SER A 97 -5.78 -16.28 -1.78
CA SER A 97 -4.83 -15.82 -2.79
C SER A 97 -4.11 -14.56 -2.31
N GLY A 98 -3.00 -14.21 -2.94
CA GLY A 98 -2.28 -12.99 -2.62
C GLY A 98 -0.78 -13.11 -2.79
N PHE A 99 -0.08 -12.03 -2.46
CA PHE A 99 1.38 -11.98 -2.52
C PHE A 99 1.96 -11.10 -1.45
N LEU A 100 3.24 -11.35 -1.18
CA LEU A 100 4.03 -10.75 -0.13
C LEU A 100 5.29 -10.17 -0.76
N THR A 101 5.64 -8.93 -0.42
CA THR A 101 6.93 -8.38 -0.85
C THR A 101 8.09 -9.15 -0.20
N THR A 102 9.16 -9.38 -0.96
CA THR A 102 10.42 -9.90 -0.40
C THR A 102 11.15 -8.84 0.43
N PRO A 103 11.25 -7.56 -0.01
CA PRO A 103 11.82 -6.50 0.82
C PRO A 103 10.93 -6.15 2.00
N VAL A 104 11.58 -5.64 3.07
CA VAL A 104 10.95 -5.17 4.30
C VAL A 104 11.05 -3.65 4.43
N TYR A 105 10.03 -3.01 5.01
CA TYR A 105 9.87 -1.57 5.15
C TYR A 105 9.70 -1.21 6.62
N ARG A 106 10.84 -1.00 7.32
CA ARG A 106 10.90 -0.83 8.78
C ARG A 106 11.36 0.55 9.23
N ASP A 107 11.54 1.50 8.32
CA ASP A 107 11.94 2.85 8.69
C ASP A 107 10.70 3.70 9.03
N PRO A 108 10.49 4.05 10.33
CA PRO A 108 9.35 4.87 10.73
C PRO A 108 9.53 6.36 10.36
N SER A 109 10.73 6.76 9.93
CA SER A 109 11.02 8.11 9.46
C SER A 109 10.71 8.30 7.98
N ALA A 110 10.71 7.22 7.21
CA ALA A 110 10.53 7.24 5.77
C ALA A 110 9.05 7.37 5.35
N TRP A 111 8.84 8.11 4.26
CA TRP A 111 7.62 8.06 3.48
C TRP A 111 7.76 7.05 2.35
N TYR A 112 6.76 6.21 2.17
CA TYR A 112 6.66 5.24 1.10
C TYR A 112 5.53 5.64 0.17
N HIS A 113 5.81 5.84 -1.11
CA HIS A 113 4.79 5.88 -2.15
C HIS A 113 4.52 4.45 -2.58
N ILE A 114 3.34 3.95 -2.25
CA ILE A 114 2.94 2.57 -2.52
C ILE A 114 1.90 2.60 -3.63
N VAL A 115 2.14 1.83 -4.70
CA VAL A 115 1.16 1.59 -5.75
C VAL A 115 0.95 0.09 -5.86
N PHE A 116 -0.29 -0.33 -5.74
CA PHE A 116 -0.72 -1.69 -5.95
C PHE A 116 -1.59 -1.76 -7.21
N VAL A 117 -1.21 -2.60 -8.16
CA VAL A 117 -1.94 -2.85 -9.40
C VAL A 117 -2.44 -4.28 -9.38
N TYR A 118 -3.74 -4.45 -9.59
CA TYR A 118 -4.40 -5.76 -9.66
C TYR A 118 -5.06 -5.94 -11.01
N ASP A 119 -4.74 -7.06 -11.69
CA ASP A 119 -5.34 -7.50 -12.94
C ASP A 119 -5.48 -9.02 -12.93
N SER A 120 -6.55 -9.51 -12.33
CA SER A 120 -6.79 -10.96 -12.20
C SER A 120 -6.96 -11.69 -13.53
N ALA A 121 -7.27 -10.96 -14.60
CA ALA A 121 -7.43 -11.50 -15.94
C ALA A 121 -6.13 -11.48 -16.77
N ASN A 122 -5.00 -11.02 -16.19
CA ASN A 122 -3.72 -11.00 -16.91
C ASN A 122 -3.26 -12.42 -17.26
N ALA A 123 -2.85 -12.62 -18.52
CA ALA A 123 -2.36 -13.90 -19.01
C ALA A 123 -1.09 -14.35 -18.26
N THR A 124 -0.22 -13.38 -17.90
CA THR A 124 1.01 -13.62 -17.15
C THR A 124 0.69 -13.61 -15.66
N ALA A 125 0.81 -14.75 -14.98
CA ALA A 125 0.46 -14.89 -13.57
C ALA A 125 1.23 -13.91 -12.66
N SER A 126 2.52 -13.67 -12.93
CA SER A 126 3.35 -12.72 -12.16
C SER A 126 2.95 -11.25 -12.33
N ASP A 127 2.08 -10.94 -13.29
CA ASP A 127 1.60 -9.60 -13.56
C ASP A 127 0.14 -9.38 -13.13
N ARG A 128 -0.48 -10.37 -12.50
CA ARG A 128 -1.83 -10.25 -11.94
C ARG A 128 -1.87 -9.35 -10.70
N GLY A 129 -0.74 -9.24 -10.01
CA GLY A 129 -0.57 -8.33 -8.89
C GLY A 129 0.83 -7.76 -8.86
N ILE A 130 0.94 -6.45 -8.90
CA ILE A 130 2.21 -5.74 -8.93
C ILE A 130 2.22 -4.71 -7.81
N ILE A 131 3.30 -4.68 -7.03
CA ILE A 131 3.55 -3.65 -6.02
C ILE A 131 4.73 -2.81 -6.47
N TYR A 132 4.56 -1.49 -6.46
CA TYR A 132 5.63 -0.52 -6.63
C TYR A 132 5.82 0.23 -5.31
N ILE A 133 7.07 0.40 -4.90
CA ILE A 133 7.46 1.24 -3.78
C ILE A 133 8.41 2.31 -4.31
N ASN A 134 8.04 3.58 -4.13
CA ASN A 134 8.79 4.73 -4.62
C ASN A 134 9.12 4.63 -6.13
N GLY A 135 8.15 4.14 -6.92
CA GLY A 135 8.28 3.94 -8.36
C GLY A 135 9.01 2.68 -8.80
N VAL A 136 9.57 1.88 -7.88
CA VAL A 136 10.30 0.66 -8.19
C VAL A 136 9.41 -0.56 -7.99
N ARG A 137 9.26 -1.41 -9.03
CA ARG A 137 8.54 -2.69 -8.93
C ARG A 137 9.24 -3.61 -7.94
N GLN A 138 8.46 -4.16 -7.02
CA GLN A 138 8.99 -5.04 -5.98
C GLN A 138 8.93 -6.51 -6.39
N THR A 139 9.91 -7.28 -5.92
CA THR A 139 9.85 -8.74 -5.98
C THR A 139 8.84 -9.22 -4.94
N VAL A 140 7.99 -10.16 -5.35
CA VAL A 140 6.96 -10.73 -4.51
C VAL A 140 7.06 -12.25 -4.49
N THR A 141 6.64 -12.85 -3.38
CA THR A 141 6.39 -14.28 -3.26
C THR A 141 4.89 -14.54 -3.19
N ASN A 142 4.45 -15.69 -3.66
CA ASN A 142 3.06 -16.12 -3.55
C ASN A 142 2.96 -17.26 -2.54
N PRO A 143 2.68 -16.97 -1.25
CA PRO A 143 2.59 -18.00 -0.22
C PRO A 143 1.36 -18.90 -0.34
N TYR A 144 0.38 -18.54 -1.19
CA TYR A 144 -0.90 -19.25 -1.34
C TYR A 144 -0.95 -20.14 -2.58
N GLY A 145 0.10 -20.17 -3.41
CA GLY A 145 0.24 -21.11 -4.54
C GLY A 145 -0.73 -20.91 -5.71
N LYS A 146 -1.38 -19.73 -5.80
CA LYS A 146 -2.39 -19.44 -6.85
C LYS A 146 -2.09 -18.14 -7.60
#